data_8777fafd48330c48730ac19c9f4a25e5
#
_entry.id   8777fafd48330c48730ac19c9f4a25e5
#
_cell.length_a   1.000
_cell.length_b   1.000
_cell.length_c   1.000
_cell.angle_alpha   90.00
_cell.angle_beta   90.00
_cell.angle_gamma   90.00
#
_symmetry.space_group_name_H-M   'P 1'
#
loop_
_entity.id
_entity.type
_entity.pdbx_description
1 polymer ?
#
loop_
_entity_poly.entity_id
_entity_poly.type
_entity_poly.pdbx_seq_one_letter_code
_entity_poly.pdbx_strand_id
1 'polypeptide(L)'
;DTIQSRGLGDVYKRQLEVAIKRYFAEGMDLYQQMLRLGIAKECARMVLPLATPTRIYMTGSVRSWIHYIELRSANGTQKEHMDIANDAKRVFSEQFPIVSEALGW
;
A
#
# COMPACT_ATOMS: atom_id res chain seq x y z
N ASP A 1 -1.32 28.23 22.47
CA ASP A 1 -1.01 27.24 23.48
C ASP A 1 -0.75 25.88 22.84
N THR A 2 0.40 25.28 23.14
CA THR A 2 0.84 24.04 22.54
C THR A 2 -0.10 22.87 22.86
N ILE A 3 -0.60 22.79 24.09
CA ILE A 3 -1.50 21.73 24.55
C ILE A 3 -2.84 21.84 23.83
N GLN A 4 -3.37 23.04 23.74
CA GLN A 4 -4.62 23.32 23.06
C GLN A 4 -4.52 23.04 21.56
N SER A 5 -3.40 23.40 20.95
CA SER A 5 -3.13 23.08 19.55
C SER A 5 -3.08 21.59 19.29
N ARG A 6 -2.50 20.80 20.20
CA ARG A 6 -2.47 19.33 20.09
C ARG A 6 -3.86 18.74 20.17
N GLY A 7 -4.70 19.20 21.11
CA GLY A 7 -6.08 18.74 21.23
C GLY A 7 -6.89 19.03 19.97
N LEU A 8 -6.76 20.22 19.41
CA LEU A 8 -7.42 20.60 18.17
C LEU A 8 -6.89 19.77 16.99
N GLY A 9 -5.60 19.54 16.93
CA GLY A 9 -4.98 18.72 15.90
C GLY A 9 -5.53 17.29 15.90
N ASP A 10 -5.69 16.70 17.10
CA ASP A 10 -6.24 15.36 17.23
C ASP A 10 -7.70 15.29 16.79
N VAL A 11 -8.51 16.29 17.12
CA VAL A 11 -9.91 16.37 16.69
C VAL A 11 -10.01 16.47 15.17
N TYR A 12 -9.25 17.36 14.55
CA TYR A 12 -9.23 17.50 13.10
C TYR A 12 -8.73 16.23 12.41
N LYS A 13 -7.74 15.57 12.99
CA LYS A 13 -7.21 14.32 12.45
C LYS A 13 -8.28 13.23 12.45
N ARG A 14 -9.05 13.11 13.54
CA ARG A 14 -10.16 12.15 13.62
C ARG A 14 -11.26 12.46 12.61
N GLN A 15 -11.61 13.75 12.46
CA GLN A 15 -12.59 14.19 11.47
C GLN A 15 -12.14 13.84 10.06
N LEU A 16 -10.86 14.03 9.77
CA LEU A 16 -10.27 13.70 8.48
C LEU A 16 -10.30 12.19 8.23
N GLU A 17 -9.97 11.38 9.25
CA GLU A 17 -10.04 9.92 9.14
C GLU A 17 -11.45 9.44 8.81
N VAL A 18 -12.47 10.01 9.47
CA VAL A 18 -13.87 9.69 9.19
C VAL A 18 -14.25 10.07 7.76
N ALA A 19 -13.82 11.25 7.31
CA ALA A 19 -14.08 11.73 5.96
C ALA A 19 -13.43 10.84 4.90
N ILE A 20 -12.21 10.40 5.14
CA ILE A 20 -11.49 9.49 4.24
C ILE A 20 -12.22 8.14 4.14
N LYS A 21 -12.61 7.57 5.28
CA LYS A 21 -13.36 6.30 5.30
C LYS A 21 -14.69 6.40 4.55
N ARG A 22 -15.39 7.53 4.72
CA ARG A 22 -16.64 7.79 4.00
C ARG A 22 -16.39 7.87 2.50
N TYR A 23 -15.36 8.58 2.10
CA TYR A 23 -15.00 8.73 0.69
C TYR A 23 -14.69 7.38 0.03
N PHE A 24 -13.91 6.52 0.72
CA PHE A 24 -13.66 5.17 0.23
C PHE A 24 -14.93 4.34 0.12
N ALA A 25 -15.80 4.40 1.11
CA ALA A 25 -17.06 3.66 1.13
C ALA A 25 -17.98 4.10 -0.02
N GLU A 26 -18.11 5.41 -0.24
CA GLU A 26 -18.92 5.96 -1.32
C GLU A 26 -18.35 5.58 -2.70
N GLY A 27 -17.04 5.64 -2.87
CA GLY A 27 -16.37 5.24 -4.09
C GLY A 27 -16.57 3.76 -4.41
N MET A 28 -16.43 2.91 -3.40
CA MET A 28 -16.64 1.47 -3.56
C MET A 28 -18.11 1.15 -3.90
N ASP A 29 -19.05 1.81 -3.25
CA ASP A 29 -20.48 1.64 -3.52
C ASP A 29 -20.82 2.04 -4.97
N LEU A 30 -20.31 3.18 -5.41
CA LEU A 30 -20.48 3.66 -6.78
C LEU A 30 -19.88 2.68 -7.79
N TYR A 31 -18.70 2.15 -7.50
CA TYR A 31 -18.06 1.12 -8.32
C TYR A 31 -18.95 -0.11 -8.45
N GLN A 32 -19.51 -0.60 -7.35
CA GLN A 32 -20.40 -1.76 -7.35
C GLN A 32 -21.68 -1.49 -8.17
N GLN A 33 -22.26 -0.30 -8.06
CA GLN A 33 -23.42 0.08 -8.85
C GLN A 33 -23.11 0.11 -10.35
N MET A 34 -21.95 0.63 -10.72
CA MET A 34 -21.52 0.65 -12.12
C MET A 34 -21.37 -0.77 -12.68
N LEU A 35 -20.80 -1.69 -11.90
CA LEU A 35 -20.69 -3.09 -12.31
C LEU A 35 -22.06 -3.75 -12.50
N ARG A 36 -23.04 -3.45 -11.64
CA ARG A 36 -24.41 -3.98 -11.76
C ARG A 36 -25.10 -3.49 -13.01
N LEU A 37 -24.76 -2.29 -13.47
CA LEU A 37 -25.31 -1.72 -14.72
C LEU A 37 -24.60 -2.24 -15.97
N GLY A 38 -23.63 -3.14 -15.80
CA GLY A 38 -22.93 -3.73 -16.93
C GLY A 38 -21.75 -2.92 -17.44
N ILE A 39 -21.30 -1.91 -16.71
CA ILE A 39 -20.12 -1.13 -17.08
C ILE A 39 -18.87 -1.99 -16.87
N ALA A 40 -17.96 -1.98 -17.85
CA ALA A 40 -16.73 -2.75 -17.80
C ALA A 40 -15.88 -2.34 -16.59
N LYS A 41 -15.19 -3.31 -15.97
CA LYS A 41 -14.33 -3.07 -14.79
C LYS A 41 -13.29 -2.01 -15.05
N GLU A 42 -12.71 -1.98 -16.24
CA GLU A 42 -11.69 -1.01 -16.63
C GLU A 42 -12.19 0.43 -16.59
N CYS A 43 -13.47 0.64 -16.85
CA CYS A 43 -14.11 1.95 -16.77
C CYS A 43 -14.63 2.23 -15.36
N ALA A 44 -15.27 1.25 -14.73
CA ALA A 44 -15.85 1.40 -13.40
C ALA A 44 -14.80 1.75 -12.34
N ARG A 45 -13.60 1.18 -12.41
CA ARG A 45 -12.52 1.44 -11.46
C ARG A 45 -12.03 2.89 -11.45
N MET A 46 -12.36 3.67 -12.47
CA MET A 46 -11.95 5.09 -12.54
C MET A 46 -12.59 5.95 -11.46
N VAL A 47 -13.68 5.51 -10.86
CA VAL A 47 -14.34 6.24 -9.77
C VAL A 47 -13.75 5.89 -8.40
N LEU A 48 -12.86 4.90 -8.32
CA LEU A 48 -12.24 4.51 -7.07
C LEU A 48 -11.17 5.52 -6.64
N PRO A 49 -11.02 5.78 -5.34
CA PRO A 49 -9.92 6.60 -4.84
C PRO A 49 -8.57 6.04 -5.27
N LEU A 50 -7.61 6.93 -5.54
CA LEU A 50 -6.27 6.53 -5.95
C LEU A 50 -5.58 5.62 -4.93
N ALA A 51 -5.86 5.83 -3.64
CA ALA A 51 -5.28 5.06 -2.54
C ALA A 51 -6.08 3.80 -2.19
N THR A 52 -6.98 3.34 -3.08
CA THR A 52 -7.75 2.13 -2.84
C THR A 52 -6.82 0.93 -2.70
N PRO A 53 -6.91 0.17 -1.59
CA PRO A 53 -6.06 -0.99 -1.40
C PRO A 53 -6.41 -2.11 -2.39
N THR A 54 -5.39 -2.86 -2.77
CA THR A 54 -5.55 -4.02 -3.64
C THR A 54 -4.70 -5.17 -3.13
N ARG A 55 -4.94 -6.35 -3.68
CA ARG A 55 -4.13 -7.53 -3.39
C ARG A 55 -3.66 -8.10 -4.71
N ILE A 56 -2.36 -8.31 -4.81
CA ILE A 56 -1.76 -8.93 -5.98
C ILE A 56 -0.92 -10.13 -5.55
N TYR A 57 -0.85 -11.13 -6.41
CA TYR A 57 0.04 -12.27 -6.25
C TYR A 57 1.08 -12.20 -7.33
N MET A 58 2.35 -12.27 -6.92
CA MET A 58 3.47 -12.17 -7.85
C MET A 58 4.38 -13.37 -7.68
N THR A 59 4.82 -13.91 -8.81
CA THR A 59 5.78 -15.01 -8.87
C THR A 59 6.99 -14.55 -9.65
N GLY A 60 8.17 -14.89 -9.15
CA GLY A 60 9.42 -14.55 -9.82
C GLY A 60 10.54 -15.47 -9.38
N SER A 61 11.66 -15.46 -10.12
CA SER A 61 12.86 -16.19 -9.72
C SER A 61 13.47 -15.56 -8.47
N VAL A 62 14.29 -16.34 -7.76
CA VAL A 62 15.06 -15.83 -6.61
C VAL A 62 15.88 -14.61 -7.02
N ARG A 63 16.52 -14.67 -8.17
CA ARG A 63 17.31 -13.56 -8.72
C ARG A 63 16.48 -12.31 -8.93
N SER A 64 15.28 -12.44 -9.47
CA SER A 64 14.36 -11.31 -9.68
C SER A 64 13.92 -10.68 -8.35
N TRP A 65 13.65 -11.49 -7.34
CA TRP A 65 13.30 -11.00 -6.01
C TRP A 65 14.46 -10.28 -5.34
N ILE A 66 15.70 -10.79 -5.48
CA ILE A 66 16.89 -10.12 -4.95
C ILE A 66 17.01 -8.73 -5.59
N HIS A 67 16.88 -8.64 -6.90
CA HIS A 67 16.97 -7.37 -7.63
C HIS A 67 15.89 -6.39 -7.18
N TYR A 68 14.65 -6.85 -7.06
CA TYR A 68 13.53 -6.03 -6.60
C TYR A 68 13.78 -5.48 -5.19
N ILE A 69 14.19 -6.34 -4.26
CA ILE A 69 14.43 -5.96 -2.87
C ILE A 69 15.55 -4.93 -2.77
N GLU A 70 16.67 -5.17 -3.45
CA GLU A 70 17.79 -4.23 -3.46
C GLU A 70 17.39 -2.87 -4.02
N LEU A 71 16.65 -2.86 -5.13
CA LEU A 71 16.25 -1.63 -5.79
C LEU A 71 15.23 -0.83 -4.95
N ARG A 72 14.26 -1.49 -4.36
CA ARG A 72 13.11 -0.81 -3.71
C ARG A 72 13.26 -0.61 -2.21
N SER A 73 14.21 -1.26 -1.57
CA SER A 73 14.56 -0.97 -0.17
C SER A 73 15.62 0.12 -0.04
N ALA A 74 16.18 0.59 -1.14
CA ALA A 74 17.18 1.64 -1.15
C ALA A 74 16.58 3.01 -0.83
N ASN A 75 17.44 3.91 -0.35
CA ASN A 75 17.06 5.30 -0.12
C ASN A 75 16.58 5.97 -1.41
N GLY A 76 15.58 6.84 -1.30
CA GLY A 76 14.97 7.51 -2.45
C GLY A 76 13.73 6.83 -2.98
N THR A 77 13.43 5.61 -2.54
CA THR A 77 12.17 4.94 -2.84
C THR A 77 11.06 5.52 -1.97
N GLN A 78 9.86 5.64 -2.51
CA GLN A 78 8.69 6.05 -1.74
C GLN A 78 8.52 5.14 -0.52
N LYS A 79 8.21 5.75 0.65
CA LYS A 79 8.21 5.04 1.92
C LYS A 79 7.31 3.80 1.92
N GLU A 80 6.11 3.91 1.37
CA GLU A 80 5.14 2.80 1.34
C GLU A 80 5.69 1.62 0.54
N HIS A 81 6.34 1.90 -0.57
CA HIS A 81 6.96 0.86 -1.39
C HIS A 81 8.19 0.28 -0.70
N MET A 82 8.99 1.13 -0.05
CA MET A 82 10.15 0.69 0.72
C MET A 82 9.74 -0.25 1.87
N ASP A 83 8.65 0.05 2.56
CA ASP A 83 8.13 -0.79 3.64
C ASP A 83 7.73 -2.18 3.12
N ILE A 84 7.07 -2.23 1.97
CA ILE A 84 6.71 -3.50 1.32
C ILE A 84 7.97 -4.28 0.92
N ALA A 85 8.96 -3.61 0.35
CA ALA A 85 10.21 -4.23 -0.05
C ALA A 85 10.99 -4.77 1.16
N ASN A 86 10.98 -4.05 2.29
CA ASN A 86 11.60 -4.51 3.53
C ASN A 86 10.87 -5.70 4.14
N ASP A 87 9.56 -5.76 4.05
CA ASP A 87 8.79 -6.93 4.46
C ASP A 87 9.10 -8.13 3.57
N ALA A 88 9.21 -7.94 2.26
CA ALA A 88 9.62 -8.98 1.33
C ALA A 88 11.03 -9.48 1.66
N LYS A 89 11.95 -8.58 2.02
CA LYS A 89 13.30 -8.91 2.44
C LYS A 89 13.29 -9.80 3.69
N ARG A 90 12.46 -9.48 4.66
CA ARG A 90 12.32 -10.28 5.88
C ARG A 90 11.85 -11.70 5.57
N VAL A 91 10.80 -11.84 4.76
CA VAL A 91 10.29 -13.14 4.35
C VAL A 91 11.34 -13.92 3.55
N PHE A 92 12.03 -13.24 2.62
CA PHE A 92 13.10 -13.84 1.83
C PHE A 92 14.22 -14.38 2.72
N SER A 93 14.64 -13.59 3.72
CA SER A 93 15.69 -13.98 4.66
C SER A 93 15.31 -15.19 5.50
N GLU A 94 14.04 -15.32 5.88
CA GLU A 94 13.53 -16.50 6.60
C GLU A 94 13.55 -17.75 5.73
N GLN A 95 13.23 -17.63 4.44
CA GLN A 95 13.14 -18.77 3.52
C GLN A 95 14.50 -19.15 2.92
N PHE A 96 15.39 -18.19 2.74
CA PHE A 96 16.70 -18.37 2.13
C PHE A 96 17.82 -17.77 3.00
N PRO A 97 18.06 -18.31 4.20
CA PRO A 97 18.99 -17.69 5.14
C PRO A 97 20.43 -17.65 4.63
N ILE A 98 20.87 -18.68 3.91
CA ILE A 98 22.24 -18.74 3.38
C ILE A 98 22.46 -17.66 2.31
N VAL A 99 21.51 -17.50 1.40
CA VAL A 99 21.58 -16.48 0.35
C VAL A 99 21.52 -15.09 0.96
N SER A 100 20.65 -14.89 1.95
CA SER A 100 20.51 -13.64 2.67
C SER A 100 21.80 -13.23 3.37
N GLU A 101 22.46 -14.17 4.05
CA GLU A 101 23.74 -13.94 4.69
C GLU A 101 24.82 -13.56 3.67
N ALA A 102 24.87 -14.24 2.54
CA ALA A 102 25.81 -13.93 1.47
C ALA A 102 25.61 -12.52 0.89
N LEU A 103 24.37 -12.02 0.90
CA LEU A 103 24.02 -10.67 0.44
C LEU A 103 24.24 -9.59 1.50
N GLY A 104 24.54 -9.97 2.73
CA GLY A 104 24.71 -9.04 3.83
C GLY A 104 23.38 -8.51 4.41
N TRP A 105 22.33 -9.25 4.25
CA TRP A 105 21.00 -8.87 4.75
C TRP A 105 20.73 -9.35 6.17
#